data_d248194e92672ddb66282dd7473c8ef8
#
_entry.id   d248194e92672ddb66282dd7473c8ef8
#
_cell.length_a   1.000
_cell.length_b   1.000
_cell.length_c   1.000
_cell.angle_alpha   90.00
_cell.angle_beta   90.00
_cell.angle_gamma   90.00
#
_symmetry.space_group_name_H-M   'P 1'
#
loop_
_entity.id
_entity.type
_entity.pdbx_description
1 polymer ?
#
loop_
_entity_poly.entity_id
_entity_poly.type
_entity_poly.pdbx_seq_one_letter_code
_entity_poly.pdbx_strand_id
1 'polypeptide(L)'
;YDGREHVSFLQYEAMRDRTIMLDGWSKTYAMTGWRLGFAVWPKSIADTATRLAINCHSCVNAPTQFAGIAALKGPHDQVKTMVEAFDERRKVIVPALNQIPGFTCVDPGGAFYAFPNITGTGMSARELQDKLLTEAGVATVAGTSFGNFGEGYIRFSYANSVENIERAVEKIKELLRDV
;
A
#
# COMPACT_ATOMS: atom_id res chain seq x y z
N TYR A 1 -11.95 -4.80 -0.31
CA TYR A 1 -13.14 -4.03 -0.67
C TYR A 1 -14.10 -4.88 -1.51
N ASP A 2 -15.35 -4.45 -1.60
CA ASP A 2 -16.38 -5.04 -2.49
C ASP A 2 -16.68 -6.52 -2.20
N GLY A 3 -16.58 -6.95 -0.94
CA GLY A 3 -16.81 -8.32 -0.52
C GLY A 3 -15.78 -9.34 -0.99
N ARG A 4 -14.65 -8.89 -1.53
CA ARG A 4 -13.56 -9.77 -1.94
C ARG A 4 -12.85 -10.35 -0.72
N GLU A 5 -12.64 -11.66 -0.73
CA GLU A 5 -11.89 -12.35 0.32
C GLU A 5 -10.40 -12.43 -0.03
N HIS A 6 -9.57 -12.23 0.98
CA HIS A 6 -8.13 -12.46 0.83
C HIS A 6 -7.81 -13.95 0.81
N VAL A 7 -7.08 -14.38 -0.20
CA VAL A 7 -6.62 -15.77 -0.34
C VAL A 7 -5.13 -15.86 -0.07
N SER A 8 -4.74 -16.52 1.01
CA SER A 8 -3.35 -16.79 1.35
C SER A 8 -2.89 -18.13 0.74
N PHE A 9 -1.65 -18.20 0.27
CA PHE A 9 -1.03 -19.48 -0.13
C PHE A 9 -1.00 -20.51 1.01
N LEU A 10 -0.99 -20.07 2.27
CA LEU A 10 -1.02 -20.98 3.43
C LEU A 10 -2.35 -21.73 3.61
N GLN A 11 -3.41 -21.36 2.90
CA GLN A 11 -4.67 -22.11 2.86
C GLN A 11 -4.51 -23.44 2.13
N TYR A 12 -3.55 -23.54 1.22
CA TYR A 12 -3.29 -24.73 0.43
C TYR A 12 -2.21 -25.58 1.09
N GLU A 13 -2.54 -26.80 1.50
CA GLU A 13 -1.62 -27.69 2.21
C GLU A 13 -0.30 -27.91 1.46
N ALA A 14 -0.36 -28.16 0.15
CA ALA A 14 0.81 -28.34 -0.71
C ALA A 14 1.73 -27.10 -0.81
N MET A 15 1.27 -25.94 -0.37
CA MET A 15 2.04 -24.69 -0.43
C MET A 15 2.72 -24.34 0.91
N ARG A 16 2.34 -24.96 2.02
CA ARG A 16 2.87 -24.62 3.35
C ARG A 16 4.38 -24.76 3.47
N ASP A 17 4.93 -25.82 2.91
CA ASP A 17 6.38 -26.07 2.93
C ASP A 17 7.16 -25.28 1.88
N ARG A 18 6.47 -24.51 1.03
CA ARG A 18 7.04 -23.73 -0.07
C ARG A 18 6.78 -22.23 0.06
N THR A 19 6.11 -21.80 1.13
CA THR A 19 5.70 -20.42 1.33
C THR A 19 6.35 -19.86 2.59
N ILE A 20 6.96 -18.70 2.46
CA ILE A 20 7.33 -17.84 3.58
C ILE A 20 6.32 -16.71 3.58
N MET A 21 5.50 -16.63 4.61
CA MET A 21 4.54 -15.53 4.76
C MET A 21 5.16 -14.44 5.63
N LEU A 22 5.15 -13.22 5.14
CA LEU A 22 5.55 -12.02 5.90
C LEU A 22 4.32 -11.17 6.15
N ASP A 23 4.14 -10.74 7.38
CA ASP A 23 3.06 -9.82 7.75
C ASP A 23 3.49 -8.92 8.91
N GLY A 24 2.67 -7.94 9.26
CA GLY A 24 2.97 -7.01 10.34
C GLY A 24 1.80 -6.14 10.76
N TRP A 25 1.97 -5.50 11.90
CA TRP A 25 0.97 -4.64 12.52
C TRP A 25 0.90 -3.23 11.93
N SER A 26 1.91 -2.85 11.14
CA SER A 26 2.10 -1.47 10.68
C SER A 26 0.87 -0.88 9.98
N LYS A 27 0.18 -1.66 9.16
CA LYS A 27 -0.94 -1.17 8.32
C LYS A 27 -2.29 -1.49 8.95
N THR A 28 -2.58 -2.76 9.17
CA THR A 28 -3.86 -3.23 9.71
C THR A 28 -4.22 -2.56 11.04
N TYR A 29 -3.25 -2.36 11.91
CA TYR A 29 -3.46 -1.79 13.26
C TYR A 29 -2.94 -0.36 13.41
N ALA A 30 -2.59 0.33 12.32
CA ALA A 30 -2.02 1.68 12.33
C ALA A 30 -0.77 1.81 13.24
N MET A 31 0.04 0.75 13.34
CA MET A 31 1.19 0.63 14.24
C MET A 31 2.53 0.81 13.51
N THR A 32 2.63 1.74 12.56
CA THR A 32 3.86 1.95 11.76
C THR A 32 5.08 2.27 12.61
N GLY A 33 4.94 3.10 13.64
CA GLY A 33 6.01 3.51 14.55
C GLY A 33 6.44 2.43 15.54
N TRP A 34 5.64 1.39 15.76
CA TRP A 34 5.93 0.31 16.70
C TRP A 34 6.95 -0.69 16.17
N ARG A 35 7.21 -0.71 14.86
CA ARG A 35 8.21 -1.56 14.19
C ARG A 35 8.05 -3.05 14.51
N LEU A 36 6.82 -3.57 14.38
CA LEU A 36 6.46 -4.96 14.66
C LEU A 36 6.00 -5.68 13.38
N GLY A 37 6.62 -6.80 13.10
CA GLY A 37 6.27 -7.72 12.03
C GLY A 37 6.61 -9.14 12.42
N PHE A 38 6.15 -10.10 11.65
CA PHE A 38 6.46 -11.50 11.83
C PHE A 38 6.56 -12.23 10.49
N ALA A 39 7.18 -13.39 10.55
CA ALA A 39 7.22 -14.31 9.42
C ALA A 39 6.80 -15.71 9.86
N VAL A 40 6.05 -16.40 8.99
CA VAL A 40 5.76 -17.83 9.12
C VAL A 40 6.63 -18.57 8.11
N TRP A 41 7.47 -19.44 8.61
CA TRP A 41 8.48 -20.17 7.85
C TRP A 41 8.12 -21.64 7.68
N PRO A 42 8.51 -22.28 6.57
CA PRO A 42 8.54 -23.73 6.49
C PRO A 42 9.37 -24.32 7.63
N LYS A 43 8.88 -25.39 8.23
CA LYS A 43 9.54 -26.01 9.41
C LYS A 43 11.01 -26.36 9.18
N SER A 44 11.34 -26.76 7.95
CA SER A 44 12.70 -27.18 7.55
C SER A 44 13.75 -26.06 7.65
N ILE A 45 13.34 -24.79 7.58
CA ILE A 45 14.27 -23.62 7.62
C ILE A 45 14.01 -22.66 8.77
N ALA A 46 12.98 -22.90 9.59
CA ALA A 46 12.55 -22.00 10.66
C ALA A 46 13.66 -21.71 11.69
N ASP A 47 14.40 -22.74 12.11
CA ASP A 47 15.50 -22.59 13.08
C ASP A 47 16.67 -21.78 12.52
N THR A 48 16.96 -21.96 11.25
CA THR A 48 18.02 -21.19 10.55
C THR A 48 17.59 -19.72 10.41
N ALA A 49 16.34 -19.46 10.05
CA ALA A 49 15.78 -18.12 9.98
C ALA A 49 15.79 -17.42 11.34
N THR A 50 15.45 -18.14 12.42
CA THR A 50 15.49 -17.61 13.80
C THR A 50 16.91 -17.21 14.18
N ARG A 51 17.91 -18.05 13.93
CA ARG A 51 19.32 -17.71 14.21
C ARG A 51 19.79 -16.51 13.42
N LEU A 52 19.39 -16.39 12.16
CA LEU A 52 19.70 -15.23 11.33
C LEU A 52 19.05 -13.96 11.91
N ALA A 53 17.79 -14.02 12.28
CA ALA A 53 17.06 -12.89 12.86
C ALA A 53 17.73 -12.38 14.16
N ILE A 54 18.15 -13.27 15.05
CA ILE A 54 18.87 -12.93 16.29
C ILE A 54 20.16 -12.16 15.96
N ASN A 55 20.89 -12.58 14.94
CA ASN A 55 22.14 -11.93 14.57
C ASN A 55 21.97 -10.62 13.79
N CYS A 56 20.87 -10.47 13.02
CA CYS A 56 20.63 -9.27 12.24
C CYS A 56 19.98 -8.13 13.04
N HIS A 57 19.10 -8.43 13.99
CA HIS A 57 18.32 -7.39 14.69
C HIS A 57 17.98 -7.74 16.15
N SER A 58 18.60 -8.78 16.72
CA SER A 58 18.43 -9.24 18.10
C SER A 58 16.99 -9.63 18.42
N CYS A 59 16.19 -8.71 18.96
CA CYS A 59 14.78 -8.95 19.29
C CYS A 59 13.94 -7.68 19.12
N VAL A 60 12.65 -7.88 18.99
CA VAL A 60 11.68 -6.78 19.03
C VAL A 60 11.55 -6.28 20.47
N ASN A 61 11.42 -4.98 20.64
CA ASN A 61 11.17 -4.30 21.92
C ASN A 61 10.01 -4.98 22.68
N ALA A 62 10.22 -5.31 23.95
CA ALA A 62 9.26 -6.08 24.74
C ALA A 62 7.89 -5.41 24.90
N PRO A 63 7.75 -4.11 25.22
CA PRO A 63 6.46 -3.43 25.24
C PRO A 63 5.71 -3.55 23.90
N THR A 64 6.40 -3.49 22.77
CA THR A 64 5.82 -3.65 21.45
C THR A 64 5.23 -5.04 21.22
N GLN A 65 5.86 -6.09 21.74
CA GLN A 65 5.33 -7.46 21.64
C GLN A 65 4.00 -7.58 22.40
N PHE A 66 3.90 -7.01 23.62
CA PHE A 66 2.64 -6.97 24.38
C PHE A 66 1.57 -6.14 23.66
N ALA A 67 1.93 -5.01 23.05
CA ALA A 67 1.02 -4.23 22.22
C ALA A 67 0.50 -5.04 21.02
N GLY A 68 1.37 -5.82 20.37
CA GLY A 68 0.98 -6.72 19.28
C GLY A 68 0.00 -7.81 19.73
N ILE A 69 0.19 -8.38 20.89
CA ILE A 69 -0.75 -9.35 21.48
C ILE A 69 -2.11 -8.68 21.74
N ALA A 70 -2.12 -7.48 22.30
CA ALA A 70 -3.33 -6.72 22.58
C ALA A 70 -4.09 -6.40 21.28
N ALA A 71 -3.39 -6.01 20.21
CA ALA A 71 -3.97 -5.75 18.91
C ALA A 71 -4.64 -7.00 18.29
N LEU A 72 -4.00 -8.17 18.42
CA LEU A 72 -4.54 -9.43 17.88
C LEU A 72 -5.72 -9.98 18.67
N LYS A 73 -5.70 -9.82 20.01
CA LYS A 73 -6.72 -10.38 20.91
C LYS A 73 -7.84 -9.41 21.26
N GLY A 74 -7.62 -8.12 21.04
CA GLY A 74 -8.57 -7.06 21.33
C GLY A 74 -9.72 -6.97 20.31
N PRO A 75 -10.66 -6.05 20.51
CA PRO A 75 -11.73 -5.80 19.56
C PRO A 75 -11.17 -5.22 18.25
N HIS A 76 -11.75 -5.62 17.12
CA HIS A 76 -11.32 -5.17 15.79
C HIS A 76 -12.21 -4.07 15.20
N ASP A 77 -13.06 -3.45 15.98
CA ASP A 77 -13.97 -2.40 15.52
C ASP A 77 -13.22 -1.21 14.90
N GLN A 78 -12.08 -0.82 15.49
CA GLN A 78 -11.25 0.25 14.95
C GLN A 78 -10.63 -0.10 13.59
N VAL A 79 -10.25 -1.37 13.39
CA VAL A 79 -9.75 -1.84 12.09
C VAL A 79 -10.86 -1.73 11.05
N LYS A 80 -12.08 -2.14 11.39
CA LYS A 80 -13.24 -2.04 10.51
C LYS A 80 -13.53 -0.59 10.14
N THR A 81 -13.57 0.31 11.12
CA THR A 81 -13.76 1.76 10.89
C THR A 81 -12.68 2.33 9.94
N MET A 82 -11.42 1.93 10.13
CA MET A 82 -10.34 2.36 9.23
C MET A 82 -10.53 1.82 7.80
N VAL A 83 -10.95 0.58 7.64
CA VAL A 83 -11.22 -0.01 6.31
C VAL A 83 -12.36 0.73 5.62
N GLU A 84 -13.46 1.05 6.34
CA GLU A 84 -14.57 1.84 5.84
C GLU A 84 -14.11 3.22 5.35
N ALA A 85 -13.29 3.92 6.14
CA ALA A 85 -12.73 5.21 5.74
C ALA A 85 -11.81 5.12 4.52
N PHE A 86 -11.04 4.04 4.37
CA PHE A 86 -10.23 3.81 3.18
C PHE A 86 -11.09 3.49 1.94
N ASP A 87 -12.19 2.77 2.11
CA ASP A 87 -13.12 2.50 1.00
C ASP A 87 -13.80 3.78 0.50
N GLU A 88 -14.19 4.68 1.40
CA GLU A 88 -14.68 6.02 1.05
C GLU A 88 -13.65 6.81 0.22
N ARG A 89 -12.40 6.84 0.67
CA ARG A 89 -11.32 7.54 -0.04
C ARG A 89 -11.03 6.92 -1.40
N ARG A 90 -11.10 5.58 -1.51
CA ARG A 90 -10.97 4.86 -2.77
C ARG A 90 -12.05 5.30 -3.77
N LYS A 91 -13.30 5.37 -3.32
CA LYS A 91 -14.46 5.81 -4.12
C LYS A 91 -14.38 7.27 -4.57
N VAL A 92 -13.57 8.08 -3.90
CA VAL A 92 -13.28 9.46 -4.30
C VAL A 92 -12.11 9.49 -5.29
N ILE A 93 -10.97 8.90 -4.94
CA ILE A 93 -9.75 9.07 -5.73
C ILE A 93 -9.81 8.40 -7.10
N VAL A 94 -10.37 7.19 -7.21
CA VAL A 94 -10.33 6.44 -8.48
C VAL A 94 -11.15 7.13 -9.59
N PRO A 95 -12.41 7.53 -9.37
CA PRO A 95 -13.14 8.31 -10.37
C PRO A 95 -12.46 9.65 -10.67
N ALA A 96 -11.89 10.31 -9.66
CA ALA A 96 -11.25 11.61 -9.85
C ALA A 96 -9.97 11.50 -10.71
N LEU A 97 -9.15 10.46 -10.51
CA LEU A 97 -8.00 10.17 -11.37
C LEU A 97 -8.40 9.87 -12.82
N ASN A 98 -9.49 9.16 -13.03
CA ASN A 98 -10.02 8.86 -14.38
C ASN A 98 -10.57 10.08 -15.12
N GLN A 99 -10.71 11.23 -14.45
CA GLN A 99 -11.07 12.51 -15.09
C GLN A 99 -9.85 13.33 -15.50
N ILE A 100 -8.64 12.91 -15.15
CA ILE A 100 -7.41 13.60 -15.55
C ILE A 100 -7.07 13.17 -16.99
N PRO A 101 -6.78 14.12 -17.90
CA PRO A 101 -6.36 13.78 -19.26
C PRO A 101 -5.16 12.82 -19.26
N GLY A 102 -5.25 11.75 -20.04
CA GLY A 102 -4.19 10.76 -20.17
C GLY A 102 -4.06 9.74 -19.04
N PHE A 103 -4.94 9.77 -18.03
CA PHE A 103 -4.95 8.80 -16.92
C PHE A 103 -6.03 7.74 -17.12
N THR A 104 -5.70 6.50 -16.72
CA THR A 104 -6.68 5.40 -16.60
C THR A 104 -6.38 4.60 -15.33
N CYS A 105 -7.29 4.63 -14.39
CA CYS A 105 -7.14 3.96 -13.08
C CYS A 105 -8.18 2.85 -12.93
N VAL A 106 -7.71 1.64 -12.64
CA VAL A 106 -8.56 0.49 -12.29
C VAL A 106 -8.87 0.55 -10.79
N ASP A 107 -10.09 0.15 -10.41
CA ASP A 107 -10.48 0.06 -9.00
C ASP A 107 -9.66 -0.99 -8.26
N PRO A 108 -8.88 -0.61 -7.23
CA PRO A 108 -8.14 -1.57 -6.43
C PRO A 108 -9.07 -2.36 -5.52
N GLY A 109 -8.89 -3.68 -5.47
CA GLY A 109 -9.67 -4.57 -4.59
C GLY A 109 -9.19 -4.58 -3.13
N GLY A 110 -8.14 -3.84 -2.81
CA GLY A 110 -7.56 -3.77 -1.46
C GLY A 110 -6.44 -2.74 -1.37
N ALA A 111 -5.76 -2.70 -0.24
CA ALA A 111 -4.72 -1.72 0.10
C ALA A 111 -5.25 -0.28 0.16
N PHE A 112 -4.35 0.71 0.10
CA PHE A 112 -4.66 2.14 0.08
C PHE A 112 -3.85 2.87 -1.01
N TYR A 113 -3.63 2.18 -2.13
CA TYR A 113 -2.91 2.70 -3.29
C TYR A 113 -3.79 2.64 -4.54
N ALA A 114 -3.77 3.73 -5.31
CA ALA A 114 -4.22 3.78 -6.69
C ALA A 114 -3.00 3.79 -7.62
N PHE A 115 -3.06 3.05 -8.71
CA PHE A 115 -1.94 2.88 -9.63
C PHE A 115 -2.38 3.10 -11.08
N PRO A 116 -2.74 4.36 -11.44
CA PRO A 116 -3.20 4.68 -12.79
C PRO A 116 -2.10 4.48 -13.83
N ASN A 117 -2.51 4.00 -15.00
CA ASN A 117 -1.77 4.13 -16.23
C ASN A 117 -1.78 5.60 -16.66
N ILE A 118 -0.62 6.12 -17.07
CA ILE A 118 -0.43 7.53 -17.45
C ILE A 118 0.12 7.69 -18.86
N THR A 119 0.16 6.62 -19.64
CA THR A 119 0.72 6.63 -21.00
C THR A 119 0.03 7.63 -21.92
N GLY A 120 -1.24 7.94 -21.67
CA GLY A 120 -1.99 8.94 -22.42
C GLY A 120 -1.49 10.38 -22.23
N THR A 121 -0.61 10.64 -21.24
CA THR A 121 0.02 11.97 -21.05
C THR A 121 1.22 12.18 -21.96
N GLY A 122 1.73 11.14 -22.61
CA GLY A 122 2.97 11.18 -23.40
C GLY A 122 4.25 11.33 -22.59
N MET A 123 4.17 11.40 -21.25
CA MET A 123 5.32 11.54 -20.36
C MET A 123 5.74 10.18 -19.80
N SER A 124 7.03 10.02 -19.51
CA SER A 124 7.51 8.89 -18.70
C SER A 124 7.03 9.01 -17.26
N ALA A 125 6.97 7.88 -16.53
CA ALA A 125 6.55 7.85 -15.13
C ALA A 125 7.43 8.77 -14.25
N ARG A 126 8.71 8.87 -14.56
CA ARG A 126 9.65 9.71 -13.80
C ARG A 126 9.44 11.20 -14.07
N GLU A 127 9.32 11.59 -15.33
CA GLU A 127 9.04 12.98 -15.71
C GLU A 127 7.76 13.48 -15.07
N LEU A 128 6.69 12.69 -15.15
CA LEU A 128 5.41 13.08 -14.54
C LEU A 128 5.52 13.15 -13.01
N GLN A 129 6.17 12.20 -12.34
CA GLN A 129 6.41 12.28 -10.90
C GLN A 129 7.09 13.58 -10.50
N ASP A 130 8.18 13.94 -11.18
CA ASP A 130 8.97 15.12 -10.85
C ASP A 130 8.17 16.41 -11.15
N LYS A 131 7.42 16.44 -12.25
CA LYS A 131 6.52 17.56 -12.59
C LYS A 131 5.40 17.72 -11.56
N LEU A 132 4.73 16.66 -11.15
CA LEU A 132 3.69 16.70 -10.11
C LEU A 132 4.22 17.23 -8.78
N LEU A 133 5.44 16.83 -8.40
CA LEU A 133 6.06 17.30 -7.17
C LEU A 133 6.44 18.78 -7.24
N THR A 134 7.10 19.19 -8.31
CA THR A 134 7.71 20.54 -8.40
C THR A 134 6.70 21.63 -8.77
N GLU A 135 5.74 21.32 -9.64
CA GLU A 135 4.79 22.31 -10.17
C GLU A 135 3.43 22.25 -9.49
N ALA A 136 2.92 21.06 -9.13
CA ALA A 136 1.64 20.92 -8.43
C ALA A 136 1.77 20.74 -6.91
N GLY A 137 2.98 20.43 -6.39
CA GLY A 137 3.19 20.11 -4.98
C GLY A 137 2.52 18.80 -4.55
N VAL A 138 2.37 17.86 -5.48
CA VAL A 138 1.74 16.55 -5.24
C VAL A 138 2.79 15.45 -5.29
N ALA A 139 3.05 14.83 -4.13
CA ALA A 139 3.99 13.74 -4.00
C ALA A 139 3.39 12.41 -4.46
N THR A 140 4.01 11.78 -5.44
CA THR A 140 3.65 10.48 -6.00
C THR A 140 4.90 9.60 -6.12
N VAL A 141 4.76 8.36 -6.58
CA VAL A 141 5.91 7.48 -6.82
C VAL A 141 5.80 6.90 -8.23
N ALA A 142 6.84 7.13 -9.05
CA ALA A 142 6.93 6.55 -10.38
C ALA A 142 6.87 5.02 -10.31
N GLY A 143 6.12 4.41 -11.21
CA GLY A 143 5.95 2.96 -11.25
C GLY A 143 7.26 2.20 -11.44
N THR A 144 8.24 2.79 -12.13
CA THR A 144 9.60 2.25 -12.29
C THR A 144 10.34 2.02 -10.97
N SER A 145 9.95 2.70 -9.88
CA SER A 145 10.45 2.41 -8.54
C SER A 145 10.05 1.01 -8.01
N PHE A 146 9.10 0.34 -8.67
CA PHE A 146 8.61 -1.01 -8.34
C PHE A 146 9.05 -2.07 -9.36
N GLY A 147 9.90 -1.71 -10.30
CA GLY A 147 10.44 -2.59 -11.34
C GLY A 147 10.21 -2.07 -12.76
N ASN A 148 10.89 -2.69 -13.72
CA ASN A 148 10.92 -2.22 -15.12
C ASN A 148 9.54 -2.20 -15.79
N PHE A 149 8.62 -3.06 -15.38
CA PHE A 149 7.25 -3.09 -15.91
C PHE A 149 6.33 -2.01 -15.32
N GLY A 150 6.83 -1.19 -14.41
CA GLY A 150 6.11 -0.05 -13.85
C GLY A 150 6.18 1.21 -14.70
N GLU A 151 6.87 1.21 -15.85
CA GLU A 151 6.86 2.35 -16.76
C GLU A 151 5.44 2.58 -17.32
N GLY A 152 5.07 3.84 -17.47
CA GLY A 152 3.71 4.25 -17.84
C GLY A 152 2.71 4.22 -16.68
N TYR A 153 3.17 4.05 -15.43
CA TYR A 153 2.32 4.05 -14.23
C TYR A 153 2.87 4.98 -13.15
N ILE A 154 1.95 5.52 -12.34
CA ILE A 154 2.28 6.30 -11.13
C ILE A 154 1.46 5.79 -9.94
N ARG A 155 2.10 5.64 -8.77
CA ARG A 155 1.42 5.26 -7.54
C ARG A 155 0.99 6.48 -6.72
N PHE A 156 -0.29 6.54 -6.42
CA PHE A 156 -0.88 7.42 -5.41
C PHE A 156 -1.16 6.64 -4.12
N SER A 157 -0.95 7.28 -2.97
CA SER A 157 -1.46 6.80 -1.70
C SER A 157 -2.68 7.63 -1.32
N TYR A 158 -3.81 6.97 -1.04
CA TYR A 158 -4.99 7.66 -0.51
C TYR A 158 -5.13 7.57 1.02
N ALA A 159 -4.01 7.31 1.71
CA ALA A 159 -3.92 7.44 3.16
C ALA A 159 -3.84 8.92 3.59
N ASN A 160 -4.84 9.69 3.21
CA ASN A 160 -4.96 11.13 3.46
C ASN A 160 -6.44 11.51 3.63
N SER A 161 -6.75 12.75 3.98
CA SER A 161 -8.15 13.22 4.02
C SER A 161 -8.75 13.33 2.61
N VAL A 162 -10.08 13.27 2.52
CA VAL A 162 -10.80 13.44 1.25
C VAL A 162 -10.49 14.81 0.64
N GLU A 163 -10.49 15.88 1.43
CA GLU A 163 -10.21 17.25 0.99
C GLU A 163 -8.81 17.37 0.37
N ASN A 164 -7.82 16.68 0.97
CA ASN A 164 -6.46 16.69 0.44
C ASN A 164 -6.35 15.88 -0.87
N ILE A 165 -7.10 14.79 -1.00
CA ILE A 165 -7.18 14.00 -2.23
C ILE A 165 -7.81 14.84 -3.35
N GLU A 166 -8.94 15.47 -3.11
CA GLU A 166 -9.63 16.32 -4.07
C GLU A 166 -8.75 17.49 -4.51
N ARG A 167 -8.14 18.19 -3.55
CA ARG A 167 -7.21 19.30 -3.83
C ARG A 167 -6.02 18.86 -4.67
N ALA A 168 -5.46 17.67 -4.42
CA ALA A 168 -4.35 17.14 -5.20
C ALA A 168 -4.79 16.86 -6.64
N VAL A 169 -5.95 16.24 -6.83
CA VAL A 169 -6.49 15.94 -8.17
C VAL A 169 -6.75 17.21 -8.96
N GLU A 170 -7.36 18.24 -8.36
CA GLU A 170 -7.61 19.52 -9.05
C GLU A 170 -6.30 20.18 -9.51
N LYS A 171 -5.27 20.19 -8.68
CA LYS A 171 -3.95 20.71 -9.07
C LYS A 171 -3.33 19.94 -10.22
N ILE A 172 -3.51 18.61 -10.26
CA ILE A 172 -3.02 17.78 -11.37
C ILE A 172 -3.80 18.08 -12.65
N LYS A 173 -5.13 18.21 -12.57
CA LYS A 173 -5.97 18.59 -13.71
C LYS A 173 -5.58 19.95 -14.30
N GLU A 174 -5.33 20.94 -13.44
CA GLU A 174 -4.86 22.27 -13.87
C GLU A 174 -3.52 22.17 -14.58
N LEU A 175 -2.57 21.41 -14.03
CA LEU A 175 -1.23 21.23 -14.59
C LEU A 175 -1.23 20.50 -15.95
N LEU A 176 -2.16 19.58 -16.16
CA LEU A 176 -2.23 18.72 -17.35
C LEU A 176 -3.36 19.12 -18.29
N ARG A 177 -3.90 20.34 -18.18
CA ARG A 177 -5.04 20.79 -18.98
C ARG A 177 -4.76 20.81 -20.48
N ASP A 178 -3.53 21.10 -20.85
CA ASP A 178 -3.08 21.29 -22.24
C ASP A 178 -2.27 20.10 -22.78
N VAL A 179 -2.36 18.94 -22.12
CA VAL A 179 -1.66 17.69 -22.48
C VAL A 179 -2.53 16.81 -23.39
#